data_ab0aae4bad2fd25bd58e304470131226
#
_entry.id   ab0aae4bad2fd25bd58e304470131226
#
_cell.length_a   1.000
_cell.length_b   1.000
_cell.length_c   1.000
_cell.angle_alpha   90.00
_cell.angle_beta   90.00
_cell.angle_gamma   90.00
#
_symmetry.space_group_name_H-M   'P 1'
#
loop_
_entity.id
_entity.type
_entity.pdbx_description
1 polymer ?
#
loop_
_entity_poly.entity_id
_entity_poly.type
_entity_poly.pdbx_seq_one_letter_code
_entity_poly.pdbx_strand_id
1 'polypeptide(L)'
;MQVTVKLSLPRDTSSVSISRRVVRSALNALGVVEDIRYDVELALTEACANVVQHAAFSDEYEVSISIEGATCSIDVVDSGHGYDEASLQASMPHPSAEEGRGLHLIRMLTENVQLGHHPKQGTIMHFEKKLEWEPNSLISQLS
;
A
#
# COMPACT_ATOMS: atom_id res chain seq x y z
N MET A 1 -7.59 18.94 5.37
CA MET A 1 -8.37 17.72 5.70
C MET A 1 -7.43 16.53 5.76
N GLN A 2 -7.65 15.69 6.71
CA GLN A 2 -6.89 14.45 6.86
C GLN A 2 -7.89 13.28 6.93
N VAL A 3 -7.65 12.26 6.14
CA VAL A 3 -8.47 11.04 6.15
C VAL A 3 -7.54 9.86 6.39
N THR A 4 -7.88 9.04 7.35
CA THR A 4 -7.11 7.82 7.66
C THR A 4 -8.05 6.62 7.69
N VAL A 5 -7.67 5.56 6.98
CA VAL A 5 -8.39 4.29 6.98
C VAL A 5 -7.40 3.19 7.36
N LYS A 6 -7.78 2.38 8.33
CA LYS A 6 -6.97 1.23 8.76
C LYS A 6 -7.77 -0.05 8.60
N LEU A 7 -7.15 -1.04 8.00
CA LEU A 7 -7.74 -2.35 7.79
C LEU A 7 -6.85 -3.40 8.46
N SER A 8 -7.48 -4.30 9.21
CA SER A 8 -6.81 -5.48 9.71
C SER A 8 -7.38 -6.67 8.93
N LEU A 9 -6.55 -7.33 8.16
CA LEU A 9 -6.99 -8.28 7.16
C LEU A 9 -6.39 -9.67 7.39
N PRO A 10 -7.17 -10.73 7.13
CA PRO A 10 -6.61 -12.08 7.16
C PRO A 10 -5.66 -12.27 5.99
N ARG A 11 -4.66 -13.10 6.21
CA ARG A 11 -3.68 -13.40 5.19
C ARG A 11 -4.19 -14.48 4.25
N ASP A 12 -5.10 -14.08 3.38
CA ASP A 12 -5.58 -14.93 2.31
C ASP A 12 -5.85 -14.09 1.06
N THR A 13 -6.03 -14.74 -0.08
CA THR A 13 -6.15 -14.05 -1.36
C THR A 13 -7.38 -13.15 -1.46
N SER A 14 -8.45 -13.46 -0.73
CA SER A 14 -9.67 -12.64 -0.77
C SER A 14 -9.44 -11.25 -0.15
N SER A 15 -8.51 -11.13 0.80
CA SER A 15 -8.24 -9.86 1.45
C SER A 15 -7.63 -8.82 0.51
N VAL A 16 -6.92 -9.26 -0.52
CA VAL A 16 -6.34 -8.37 -1.53
C VAL A 16 -7.45 -7.63 -2.27
N SER A 17 -8.50 -8.32 -2.67
CA SER A 17 -9.68 -7.71 -3.29
C SER A 17 -10.39 -6.73 -2.36
N ILE A 18 -10.51 -7.08 -1.09
CA ILE A 18 -11.16 -6.22 -0.08
C ILE A 18 -10.40 -4.91 0.05
N SER A 19 -9.08 -4.96 0.21
CA SER A 19 -8.27 -3.75 0.36
C SER A 19 -8.39 -2.85 -0.87
N ARG A 20 -8.37 -3.43 -2.06
CA ARG A 20 -8.50 -2.69 -3.31
C ARG A 20 -9.86 -1.97 -3.40
N ARG A 21 -10.93 -2.66 -3.03
CA ARG A 21 -12.28 -2.07 -3.08
C ARG A 21 -12.44 -0.93 -2.07
N VAL A 22 -11.87 -1.08 -0.90
CA VAL A 22 -11.94 -0.02 0.12
C VAL A 22 -11.19 1.22 -0.35
N VAL A 23 -9.97 1.08 -0.86
CA VAL A 23 -9.22 2.23 -1.31
C VAL A 23 -9.87 2.88 -2.54
N ARG A 24 -10.41 2.08 -3.45
CA ARG A 24 -11.15 2.60 -4.60
C ARG A 24 -12.32 3.47 -4.14
N SER A 25 -13.12 2.96 -3.22
CA SER A 25 -14.28 3.69 -2.70
C SER A 25 -13.87 4.98 -2.01
N ALA A 26 -12.83 4.94 -1.19
CA ALA A 26 -12.35 6.12 -0.48
C ALA A 26 -11.85 7.20 -1.46
N LEU A 27 -11.02 6.82 -2.41
CA LEU A 27 -10.47 7.78 -3.38
C LEU A 27 -11.55 8.33 -4.31
N ASN A 28 -12.50 7.49 -4.71
CA ASN A 28 -13.61 7.91 -5.53
C ASN A 28 -14.53 8.91 -4.78
N ALA A 29 -14.82 8.61 -3.53
CA ALA A 29 -15.66 9.49 -2.69
C ALA A 29 -15.02 10.86 -2.50
N LEU A 30 -13.69 10.91 -2.44
CA LEU A 30 -12.95 12.16 -2.29
C LEU A 30 -12.76 12.91 -3.61
N GLY A 31 -13.07 12.29 -4.74
CA GLY A 31 -12.97 12.94 -6.04
C GLY A 31 -11.58 12.90 -6.67
N VAL A 32 -10.79 11.92 -6.32
CA VAL A 32 -9.48 11.71 -6.95
C VAL A 32 -9.67 11.27 -8.40
N VAL A 33 -8.87 11.79 -9.33
CA VAL A 33 -8.98 11.44 -10.75
C VAL A 33 -8.72 9.96 -11.00
N GLU A 34 -9.33 9.41 -12.03
CA GLU A 34 -9.34 7.97 -12.30
C GLU A 34 -7.95 7.38 -12.48
N ASP A 35 -7.07 8.04 -13.22
CA ASP A 35 -5.72 7.54 -13.46
C ASP A 35 -4.93 7.37 -12.17
N ILE A 36 -5.05 8.31 -11.26
CA ILE A 36 -4.38 8.25 -9.96
C ILE A 36 -4.99 7.15 -9.10
N ARG A 37 -6.31 7.03 -9.08
CA ARG A 37 -6.97 5.92 -8.35
C ARG A 37 -6.48 4.57 -8.84
N TYR A 38 -6.39 4.40 -10.15
CA TYR A 38 -5.94 3.16 -10.74
C TYR A 38 -4.51 2.82 -10.33
N ASP A 39 -3.62 3.80 -10.33
CA ASP A 39 -2.23 3.60 -9.91
C ASP A 39 -2.15 3.16 -8.45
N VAL A 40 -2.92 3.80 -7.57
CA VAL A 40 -2.96 3.45 -6.15
C VAL A 40 -3.51 2.04 -5.94
N GLU A 41 -4.60 1.71 -6.63
CA GLU A 41 -5.21 0.38 -6.53
C GLU A 41 -4.23 -0.72 -6.95
N LEU A 42 -3.53 -0.50 -8.05
CA LEU A 42 -2.60 -1.48 -8.57
C LEU A 42 -1.40 -1.67 -7.64
N ALA A 43 -0.82 -0.56 -7.16
CA ALA A 43 0.29 -0.62 -6.22
C ALA A 43 -0.11 -1.32 -4.91
N LEU A 44 -1.28 -1.00 -4.38
CA LEU A 44 -1.79 -1.64 -3.17
C LEU A 44 -2.04 -3.13 -3.37
N THR A 45 -2.59 -3.50 -4.52
CA THR A 45 -2.83 -4.91 -4.86
C THR A 45 -1.52 -5.69 -4.83
N GLU A 46 -0.47 -5.14 -5.42
CA GLU A 46 0.83 -5.79 -5.44
C GLU A 46 1.44 -5.90 -4.04
N ALA A 47 1.33 -4.85 -3.24
CA ALA A 47 1.84 -4.85 -1.87
C ALA A 47 1.12 -5.89 -1.00
N CYS A 48 -0.20 -5.95 -1.09
CA CYS A 48 -0.98 -6.94 -0.33
C CYS A 48 -0.70 -8.36 -0.82
N ALA A 49 -0.59 -8.57 -2.11
CA ALA A 49 -0.26 -9.88 -2.67
C ALA A 49 1.10 -10.37 -2.18
N ASN A 50 2.08 -9.47 -2.07
CA ASN A 50 3.39 -9.81 -1.51
C ASN A 50 3.28 -10.31 -0.06
N VAL A 51 2.50 -9.64 0.76
CA VAL A 51 2.30 -10.05 2.14
C VAL A 51 1.62 -11.43 2.20
N VAL A 52 0.58 -11.63 1.41
CA VAL A 52 -0.16 -12.90 1.39
C VAL A 52 0.75 -14.05 0.96
N GLN A 53 1.63 -13.82 0.00
CA GLN A 53 2.51 -14.88 -0.53
C GLN A 53 3.72 -15.16 0.35
N HIS A 54 4.28 -14.13 0.99
CA HIS A 54 5.61 -14.22 1.58
C HIS A 54 5.68 -14.04 3.09
N ALA A 55 4.62 -13.52 3.72
CA ALA A 55 4.57 -13.38 5.17
C ALA A 55 4.30 -14.73 5.80
N ALA A 56 5.34 -15.41 6.29
CA ALA A 56 5.24 -16.81 6.69
C ALA A 56 4.70 -17.03 8.11
N PHE A 57 4.67 -16.01 8.96
CA PHE A 57 4.49 -16.21 10.40
C PHE A 57 3.31 -15.47 11.01
N SER A 58 2.55 -14.75 10.22
CA SER A 58 1.39 -14.03 10.72
C SER A 58 0.14 -14.45 9.97
N ASP A 59 -0.96 -14.56 10.69
CA ASP A 59 -2.27 -14.84 10.10
C ASP A 59 -2.99 -13.58 9.65
N GLU A 60 -2.47 -12.43 10.02
CA GLU A 60 -3.08 -11.13 9.71
C GLU A 60 -2.03 -10.12 9.27
N TYR A 61 -2.48 -9.12 8.55
CA TYR A 61 -1.67 -7.95 8.21
C TYR A 61 -2.53 -6.69 8.25
N GLU A 62 -1.90 -5.53 8.33
CA GLU A 62 -2.59 -4.26 8.37
C GLU A 62 -2.31 -3.43 7.14
N VAL A 63 -3.33 -2.76 6.65
CA VAL A 63 -3.21 -1.74 5.61
C VAL A 63 -3.67 -0.42 6.21
N SER A 64 -2.82 0.59 6.13
CA SER A 64 -3.14 1.93 6.58
C SER A 64 -3.04 2.88 5.40
N ILE A 65 -4.10 3.63 5.17
CA ILE A 65 -4.17 4.61 4.09
C ILE A 65 -4.40 5.96 4.74
N SER A 66 -3.53 6.90 4.50
CA SER A 66 -3.64 8.25 5.07
C SER A 66 -3.56 9.27 3.94
N ILE A 67 -4.53 10.16 3.90
CA ILE A 67 -4.55 11.26 2.93
C ILE A 67 -4.47 12.56 3.70
N GLU A 68 -3.42 13.31 3.43
CA GLU A 68 -3.18 14.61 4.04
C GLU A 68 -2.76 15.58 2.93
N GLY A 69 -3.52 16.66 2.77
CA GLY A 69 -3.32 17.55 1.62
C GLY A 69 -3.53 16.77 0.34
N ALA A 70 -2.58 16.81 -0.57
CA ALA A 70 -2.63 16.12 -1.84
C ALA A 70 -1.76 14.85 -1.86
N THR A 71 -1.39 14.34 -0.70
CA THR A 71 -0.54 13.14 -0.61
C THR A 71 -1.31 11.97 0.00
N CYS A 72 -1.30 10.85 -0.68
CA CYS A 72 -1.81 9.58 -0.17
C CYS A 72 -0.63 8.73 0.26
N SER A 73 -0.58 8.35 1.53
CA SER A 73 0.46 7.48 2.07
C SER A 73 -0.16 6.14 2.41
N ILE A 74 0.48 5.07 1.99
CA ILE A 74 0.01 3.72 2.25
C ILE A 74 1.10 2.94 2.96
N ASP A 75 0.71 2.27 4.04
CA ASP A 75 1.57 1.35 4.77
C ASP A 75 0.93 -0.02 4.80
N VAL A 76 1.68 -1.02 4.39
CA VAL A 76 1.26 -2.42 4.51
C VAL A 76 2.22 -3.08 5.48
N VAL A 77 1.67 -3.53 6.60
CA VAL A 77 2.44 -4.04 7.72
C VAL A 77 2.10 -5.49 7.97
N ASP A 78 3.09 -6.36 7.82
CA ASP A 78 2.96 -7.73 8.27
C ASP A 78 3.17 -7.74 9.79
N SER A 79 2.17 -8.17 10.53
CA SER A 79 2.23 -8.21 11.98
C SER A 79 2.99 -9.42 12.53
N GLY A 80 3.54 -10.26 11.68
CA GLY A 80 4.36 -11.41 12.07
C GLY A 80 5.83 -11.06 12.24
N HIS A 81 6.68 -12.08 12.09
CA HIS A 81 8.13 -11.89 12.13
C HIS A 81 8.58 -11.21 10.84
N GLY A 82 9.03 -9.97 10.97
CA GLY A 82 9.63 -9.28 9.85
C GLY A 82 11.02 -9.84 9.53
N TYR A 83 11.55 -9.43 8.41
CA TYR A 83 12.94 -9.70 8.07
C TYR A 83 13.83 -8.80 8.92
N ASP A 84 15.01 -9.26 9.26
CA ASP A 84 16.00 -8.33 9.80
C ASP A 84 16.51 -7.41 8.67
N GLU A 85 17.14 -6.30 9.03
CA GLU A 85 17.61 -5.33 8.04
C GLU A 85 18.59 -5.96 7.04
N ALA A 86 19.43 -6.86 7.50
CA ALA A 86 20.39 -7.53 6.63
C ALA A 86 19.65 -8.43 5.63
N SER A 87 18.62 -9.15 6.07
CA SER A 87 17.81 -9.99 5.18
C SER A 87 17.05 -9.17 4.16
N LEU A 88 16.51 -8.00 4.56
CA LEU A 88 15.85 -7.10 3.64
C LEU A 88 16.80 -6.60 2.57
N GLN A 89 17.98 -6.17 2.97
CA GLN A 89 18.98 -5.69 2.03
C GLN A 89 19.49 -6.81 1.12
N ALA A 90 19.66 -8.00 1.64
CA ALA A 90 20.11 -9.15 0.88
C ALA A 90 19.06 -9.65 -0.10
N SER A 91 17.77 -9.55 0.24
CA SER A 91 16.69 -10.04 -0.61
C SER A 91 16.27 -9.06 -1.70
N MET A 92 16.60 -7.78 -1.56
CA MET A 92 16.19 -6.74 -2.52
C MET A 92 16.74 -6.96 -3.93
N PRO A 93 17.99 -7.39 -4.15
CA PRO A 93 18.52 -7.50 -5.51
C PRO A 93 18.18 -8.79 -6.24
N HIS A 94 17.59 -9.78 -5.57
CA HIS A 94 17.29 -11.08 -6.18
C HIS A 94 15.83 -11.43 -6.04
N PRO A 95 14.94 -10.64 -6.62
CA PRO A 95 13.55 -11.05 -6.62
C PRO A 95 13.42 -12.34 -7.42
N SER A 96 12.63 -13.28 -6.92
CA SER A 96 12.05 -14.24 -7.83
C SER A 96 11.30 -13.43 -8.89
N ALA A 97 11.11 -13.97 -10.08
CA ALA A 97 10.53 -13.19 -11.17
C ALA A 97 9.21 -12.50 -10.80
N GLU A 98 8.42 -13.10 -9.91
CA GLU A 98 7.14 -12.52 -9.47
C GLU A 98 7.34 -11.42 -8.44
N GLU A 99 8.20 -11.61 -7.44
CA GLU A 99 8.49 -10.61 -6.42
C GLU A 99 9.09 -9.34 -7.02
N GLY A 100 10.00 -9.51 -7.97
CA GLY A 100 10.63 -8.38 -8.62
C GLY A 100 9.66 -7.54 -9.42
N ARG A 101 8.69 -8.16 -10.05
CA ARG A 101 7.68 -7.46 -10.82
C ARG A 101 6.79 -6.61 -9.93
N GLY A 102 6.31 -7.17 -8.82
CA GLY A 102 5.43 -6.45 -7.91
C GLY A 102 6.09 -5.21 -7.33
N LEU A 103 7.30 -5.36 -6.79
CA LEU A 103 8.04 -4.23 -6.23
C LEU A 103 8.40 -3.20 -7.29
N HIS A 104 8.82 -3.65 -8.46
CA HIS A 104 9.13 -2.77 -9.58
C HIS A 104 7.90 -1.95 -10.00
N LEU A 105 6.74 -2.61 -10.08
CA LEU A 105 5.49 -1.95 -10.42
C LEU A 105 5.12 -0.89 -9.38
N ILE A 106 5.26 -1.20 -8.10
CA ILE A 106 5.01 -0.22 -7.03
C ILE A 106 5.92 0.99 -7.20
N ARG A 107 7.19 0.78 -7.49
CA ARG A 107 8.15 1.88 -7.68
C ARG A 107 7.86 2.70 -8.92
N MET A 108 7.33 2.08 -9.97
CA MET A 108 6.95 2.82 -11.18
C MET A 108 5.72 3.69 -10.98
N LEU A 109 4.78 3.23 -10.16
CA LEU A 109 3.48 3.87 -9.99
C LEU A 109 3.42 4.87 -8.85
N THR A 110 4.36 4.81 -7.91
CA THR A 110 4.30 5.56 -6.67
C THR A 110 5.66 6.21 -6.36
N GLU A 111 5.69 6.94 -5.23
CA GLU A 111 6.87 7.70 -4.79
C GLU A 111 7.26 7.25 -3.38
N ASN A 112 8.50 7.53 -3.00
CA ASN A 112 9.03 7.30 -1.65
C ASN A 112 8.77 5.87 -1.16
N VAL A 113 9.04 4.89 -2.01
CA VAL A 113 8.87 3.48 -1.65
C VAL A 113 9.94 3.09 -0.65
N GLN A 114 9.52 2.61 0.51
CA GLN A 114 10.41 2.17 1.57
C GLN A 114 10.00 0.80 2.07
N LEU A 115 11.00 -0.05 2.23
CA LEU A 115 10.83 -1.34 2.87
C LEU A 115 11.60 -1.30 4.19
N GLY A 116 10.93 -1.65 5.27
CA GLY A 116 11.54 -1.60 6.58
C GLY A 116 11.13 -2.77 7.44
N HIS A 117 11.82 -2.90 8.55
CA HIS A 117 11.50 -3.86 9.58
C HIS A 117 11.22 -3.12 10.87
N HIS A 118 10.06 -3.37 11.45
CA HIS A 118 9.70 -2.82 12.75
C HIS A 118 9.77 -3.94 13.79
N PRO A 119 10.54 -3.79 14.88
CA PRO A 119 10.75 -4.86 15.85
C PRO A 119 9.47 -5.45 16.45
N LYS A 120 8.41 -4.67 16.54
CA LYS A 120 7.14 -5.09 17.13
C LYS A 120 6.08 -5.44 16.10
N GLN A 121 6.21 -4.96 14.88
CA GLN A 121 5.17 -5.05 13.85
C GLN A 121 5.60 -5.86 12.64
N GLY A 122 6.85 -6.30 12.58
CA GLY A 122 7.34 -7.06 11.45
C GLY A 122 7.75 -6.18 10.28
N THR A 123 7.52 -6.66 9.07
CA THR A 123 7.90 -5.98 7.85
C THR A 123 6.91 -4.90 7.48
N ILE A 124 7.42 -3.74 7.09
CA ILE A 124 6.60 -2.60 6.65
C ILE A 124 6.97 -2.26 5.22
N MET A 125 5.98 -2.11 4.37
CA MET A 125 6.13 -1.51 3.06
C MET A 125 5.37 -0.19 3.06
N HIS A 126 6.07 0.89 2.75
CA HIS A 126 5.50 2.24 2.68
C HIS A 126 5.66 2.79 1.27
N PHE A 127 4.63 3.42 0.75
CA PHE A 127 4.71 4.17 -0.50
C PHE A 127 3.71 5.32 -0.49
N GLU A 128 3.94 6.29 -1.34
CA GLU A 128 3.15 7.52 -1.41
C GLU A 128 2.75 7.80 -2.85
N LYS A 129 1.63 8.49 -3.00
CA LYS A 129 1.16 8.94 -4.30
C LYS A 129 0.61 10.35 -4.19
N LYS A 130 1.05 11.23 -5.08
CA LYS A 130 0.45 12.56 -5.18
C LYS A 130 -0.91 12.44 -5.84
N LEU A 131 -1.88 13.10 -5.24
CA LEU A 131 -3.26 13.05 -5.70
C LEU A 131 -3.59 14.28 -6.54
N GLU A 132 -4.45 14.06 -7.51
CA GLU A 132 -5.09 15.10 -8.29
C GLU A 132 -6.61 14.91 -8.19
N TRP A 133 -7.32 16.01 -8.12
CA TRP A 133 -8.75 16.02 -7.84
C TRP A 133 -9.53 16.34 -9.09
N GLU A 134 -10.71 15.73 -9.22
CA GLU A 134 -11.66 16.13 -10.24
C GLU A 134 -12.06 17.61 -10.02
N PRO A 135 -12.29 18.39 -11.09
CA PRO A 135 -12.57 19.83 -10.94
C PRO A 135 -13.75 20.17 -10.06
N ASN A 136 -14.76 19.30 -10.01
CA ASN A 136 -15.97 19.52 -9.23
C ASN A 136 -16.02 18.71 -7.95
N SER A 137 -14.88 18.18 -7.51
CA SER A 137 -14.84 17.41 -6.27
C SER A 137 -15.03 18.31 -5.06
N LEU A 138 -15.59 17.74 -3.99
CA LEU A 138 -15.77 18.46 -2.74
C LEU A 138 -14.44 19.00 -2.20
N ILE A 139 -13.38 18.25 -2.32
CA ILE A 139 -12.06 18.64 -1.84
C ILE A 139 -11.48 19.80 -2.64
N SER A 140 -11.64 19.81 -3.96
CA SER A 140 -11.16 20.93 -4.76
C SER A 140 -11.92 22.21 -4.44
N GLN A 141 -13.16 22.12 -3.97
CA GLN A 141 -13.94 23.28 -3.52
C GLN A 141 -13.53 23.74 -2.13
N LEU A 142 -13.00 22.85 -1.28
CA LEU A 142 -12.58 23.18 0.08
C LEU A 142 -11.16 23.73 0.15
N SER A 143 -10.37 23.50 -0.85
CA SER A 143 -9.00 24.03 -0.92
C SER A 143 -8.98 25.39 -1.68
#